data_76cf71d996bd251b0809ce977a490e1c
#
_entry.id   76cf71d996bd251b0809ce977a490e1c
#
_cell.length_a   1.000
_cell.length_b   1.000
_cell.length_c   1.000
_cell.angle_alpha   90.00
_cell.angle_beta   90.00
_cell.angle_gamma   90.00
#
_symmetry.space_group_name_H-M   'P 1'
#
loop_
_entity.id
_entity.type
_entity.pdbx_description
1 polymer ?
#
loop_
_entity_poly.entity_id
_entity_poly.type
_entity_poly.pdbx_seq_one_letter_code
_entity_poly.pdbx_strand_id
1 'polypeptide(L)'
;MITHEFSYSFYYFDDKIPFINIILTPHSKKCTTFSDGISHFAYRKDKTIFDKAIENIKKVINGEINEYEYGEEWCVFEFNKEECEVTTLNNTICIVSTKKVYEMLLEWRVYFREHFEDWMNDLYCF
;
A
#
# COMPACT_ATOMS: atom_id res chain seq x y z
N MET A 1 15.69 10.50 -0.48
CA MET A 1 16.36 10.09 0.77
C MET A 1 15.40 9.28 1.63
N ILE A 2 15.67 8.00 1.77
CA ILE A 2 14.84 7.11 2.60
C ILE A 2 15.00 7.51 4.06
N THR A 3 13.90 7.77 4.75
CA THR A 3 13.90 8.19 6.15
C THR A 3 13.63 7.04 7.11
N HIS A 4 12.92 6.01 6.65
CA HIS A 4 12.50 4.89 7.47
C HIS A 4 12.61 3.59 6.72
N GLU A 5 12.85 2.51 7.46
CA GLU A 5 12.59 1.17 7.01
C GLU A 5 11.25 0.74 7.58
N PHE A 6 10.67 -0.34 7.08
CA PHE A 6 9.43 -0.85 7.64
C PHE A 6 9.38 -2.37 7.55
N SER A 7 8.62 -2.95 8.47
CA SER A 7 8.20 -4.32 8.41
C SER A 7 6.67 -4.36 8.31
N TYR A 8 6.12 -5.47 7.87
CA TYR A 8 4.68 -5.59 7.68
C TYR A 8 4.20 -7.00 8.01
N SER A 9 2.91 -7.07 8.33
CA SER A 9 2.20 -8.33 8.53
C SER A 9 0.77 -8.18 8.03
N PHE A 10 0.15 -9.29 7.69
CA PHE A 10 -1.23 -9.32 7.20
C PHE A 10 -2.10 -10.04 8.23
N TYR A 11 -3.29 -9.49 8.50
CA TYR A 11 -4.20 -10.11 9.44
C TYR A 11 -5.65 -9.67 9.20
N TYR A 12 -6.57 -10.32 9.91
CA TYR A 12 -7.97 -9.92 9.96
C TYR A 12 -8.20 -8.92 11.07
N PHE A 13 -8.86 -7.83 10.75
CA PHE A 13 -9.38 -6.93 11.77
C PHE A 13 -10.83 -7.37 12.10
N ASP A 14 -11.07 -7.72 13.36
CA ASP A 14 -12.38 -8.24 13.83
C ASP A 14 -12.88 -9.43 13.00
N ASP A 15 -11.99 -10.28 12.52
CA ASP A 15 -12.30 -11.46 11.70
C ASP A 15 -13.10 -11.14 10.42
N LYS A 16 -13.12 -9.88 9.99
CA LYS A 16 -13.94 -9.46 8.85
C LYS A 16 -13.21 -8.64 7.81
N ILE A 17 -12.23 -7.85 8.22
CA ILE A 17 -11.56 -6.92 7.31
C ILE A 17 -10.08 -7.28 7.23
N PRO A 18 -9.59 -7.64 6.02
CA PRO A 18 -8.15 -7.86 5.84
C PRO A 18 -7.38 -6.55 5.97
N PHE A 19 -6.21 -6.61 6.60
CA PHE A 19 -5.47 -5.43 6.98
C PHE A 19 -3.97 -5.67 6.86
N ILE A 20 -3.26 -4.65 6.37
CA ILE A 20 -1.80 -4.63 6.34
C ILE A 20 -1.32 -3.78 7.51
N ASN A 21 -0.59 -4.40 8.43
CA ASN A 21 0.01 -3.69 9.55
C ASN A 21 1.43 -3.30 9.21
N ILE A 22 1.76 -2.02 9.36
CA ILE A 22 3.08 -1.45 9.09
C ILE A 22 3.72 -1.04 10.40
N ILE A 23 4.99 -1.39 10.56
CA ILE A 23 5.82 -0.93 11.67
C ILE A 23 7.02 -0.21 11.08
N LEU A 24 7.15 1.07 11.38
CA LEU A 24 8.25 1.91 10.90
C LEU A 24 9.45 1.84 11.86
N THR A 25 10.64 1.88 11.27
CA THR A 25 11.89 1.96 12.00
C THR A 25 12.71 3.13 11.44
N PRO A 26 13.06 4.18 12.21
CA PRO A 26 12.74 4.37 13.62
C PRO A 26 11.22 4.51 13.86
N HIS A 27 10.79 4.22 15.06
CA HIS A 27 9.37 4.24 15.42
C HIS A 27 8.74 5.62 15.16
N SER A 28 7.55 5.60 14.60
CA SER A 28 6.75 6.80 14.37
C SER A 28 5.30 6.55 14.80
N LYS A 29 4.73 7.51 15.51
CA LYS A 29 3.31 7.46 15.88
C LYS A 29 2.39 7.50 14.66
N LYS A 30 2.91 7.95 13.52
CA LYS A 30 2.16 8.05 12.26
C LYS A 30 2.14 6.75 11.46
N CYS A 31 2.76 5.67 11.97
CA CYS A 31 2.73 4.38 11.29
C CYS A 31 1.31 3.86 11.12
N THR A 32 0.40 4.20 12.03
CA THR A 32 -1.02 3.85 11.93
C THR A 32 -1.65 4.46 10.68
N THR A 33 -1.34 5.72 10.37
CA THR A 33 -1.85 6.38 9.15
C THR A 33 -1.34 5.68 7.91
N PHE A 34 -0.07 5.28 7.89
CA PHE A 34 0.49 4.50 6.78
C PHE A 34 -0.24 3.16 6.65
N SER A 35 -0.42 2.44 7.76
CA SER A 35 -1.12 1.15 7.76
C SER A 35 -2.54 1.28 7.22
N ASP A 36 -3.30 2.26 7.70
CA ASP A 36 -4.66 2.52 7.26
C ASP A 36 -4.72 2.90 5.79
N GLY A 37 -3.81 3.77 5.36
CA GLY A 37 -3.75 4.22 3.97
C GLY A 37 -3.41 3.11 3.00
N ILE A 38 -2.38 2.33 3.30
CA ILE A 38 -1.99 1.23 2.41
C ILE A 38 -3.04 0.12 2.40
N SER A 39 -3.69 -0.14 3.54
CA SER A 39 -4.77 -1.12 3.61
C SER A 39 -5.97 -0.69 2.78
N HIS A 40 -6.33 0.58 2.85
CA HIS A 40 -7.41 1.14 2.02
C HIS A 40 -7.07 1.04 0.53
N PHE A 41 -5.85 1.37 0.18
CA PHE A 41 -5.32 1.23 -1.18
C PHE A 41 -5.43 -0.22 -1.67
N ALA A 42 -4.98 -1.17 -0.85
CA ALA A 42 -4.91 -2.59 -1.18
C ALA A 42 -6.28 -3.29 -1.13
N TYR A 43 -7.29 -2.59 -0.62
CA TYR A 43 -8.62 -3.13 -0.33
C TYR A 43 -9.72 -2.39 -1.11
N ARG A 44 -9.44 -1.98 -2.32
CA ARG A 44 -10.43 -1.28 -3.13
C ARG A 44 -11.44 -2.24 -3.72
N LYS A 45 -12.68 -1.75 -3.89
CA LYS A 45 -13.78 -2.50 -4.51
C LYS A 45 -13.47 -2.95 -5.93
N ASP A 46 -12.62 -2.22 -6.64
CA ASP A 46 -12.27 -2.54 -8.01
C ASP A 46 -10.87 -3.15 -8.09
N LYS A 47 -10.82 -4.45 -8.34
CA LYS A 47 -9.56 -5.19 -8.52
C LYS A 47 -8.70 -4.58 -9.62
N THR A 48 -9.32 -4.03 -10.67
CA THR A 48 -8.57 -3.47 -11.80
C THR A 48 -7.80 -2.24 -11.40
N ILE A 49 -8.32 -1.43 -10.46
CA ILE A 49 -7.62 -0.26 -9.95
C ILE A 49 -6.36 -0.71 -9.20
N PHE A 50 -6.48 -1.72 -8.35
CA PHE A 50 -5.34 -2.24 -7.60
C PHE A 50 -4.30 -2.87 -8.53
N ASP A 51 -4.72 -3.69 -9.48
CA ASP A 51 -3.82 -4.33 -10.43
C ASP A 51 -3.11 -3.29 -11.31
N LYS A 52 -3.80 -2.24 -11.74
CA LYS A 52 -3.18 -1.12 -12.48
C LYS A 52 -2.17 -0.36 -11.62
N ALA A 53 -2.48 -0.17 -10.36
CA ALA A 53 -1.54 0.49 -9.44
C ALA A 53 -0.25 -0.31 -9.30
N ILE A 54 -0.34 -1.62 -9.10
CA ILE A 54 0.83 -2.50 -9.05
C ILE A 54 1.62 -2.43 -10.36
N GLU A 55 0.93 -2.46 -11.50
CA GLU A 55 1.56 -2.35 -12.82
C GLU A 55 2.30 -1.02 -12.98
N ASN A 56 1.69 0.09 -12.56
CA ASN A 56 2.31 1.41 -12.63
C ASN A 56 3.53 1.53 -11.70
N ILE A 57 3.47 0.95 -10.51
CA ILE A 57 4.61 0.93 -9.59
C ILE A 57 5.76 0.16 -10.23
N LYS A 58 5.46 -0.98 -10.88
CA LYS A 58 6.47 -1.74 -11.61
C LYS A 58 7.11 -0.93 -12.73
N LYS A 59 6.31 -0.16 -13.47
CA LYS A 59 6.82 0.73 -14.53
C LYS A 59 7.76 1.80 -13.99
N VAL A 60 7.45 2.35 -12.81
CA VAL A 60 8.32 3.31 -12.14
C VAL A 60 9.64 2.65 -11.77
N ILE A 61 9.61 1.46 -11.17
CA ILE A 61 10.81 0.71 -10.78
C ILE A 61 11.68 0.41 -12.01
N ASN A 62 11.06 0.07 -13.13
CA ASN A 62 11.78 -0.27 -14.37
C ASN A 62 12.22 0.95 -15.17
N GLY A 63 11.86 2.16 -14.73
CA GLY A 63 12.25 3.40 -15.42
C GLY A 63 11.40 3.71 -16.64
N GLU A 64 10.28 3.02 -16.86
CA GLU A 64 9.38 3.26 -17.98
C GLU A 64 8.59 4.55 -17.81
N ILE A 65 8.26 4.90 -16.56
CA ILE A 65 7.69 6.19 -16.18
C ILE A 65 8.48 6.75 -15.00
N ASN A 66 8.52 8.08 -14.85
CA ASN A 66 9.33 8.71 -13.84
C ASN A 66 8.74 8.68 -12.44
N GLU A 67 7.43 8.77 -12.36
CA GLU A 67 6.73 8.85 -11.08
C GLU A 67 5.30 8.34 -11.21
N TYR A 68 4.72 7.98 -10.09
CA TYR A 68 3.32 7.55 -9.99
C TYR A 68 2.81 7.95 -8.62
N GLU A 69 1.61 8.47 -8.58
CA GLU A 69 0.95 8.88 -7.35
C GLU A 69 -0.34 8.09 -7.16
N TYR A 70 -0.57 7.65 -5.95
CA TYR A 70 -1.81 6.99 -5.58
C TYR A 70 -2.22 7.38 -4.16
N GLY A 71 -3.51 7.49 -3.95
CA GLY A 71 -4.08 7.71 -2.62
C GLY A 71 -5.13 8.80 -2.61
N GLU A 72 -5.53 9.17 -1.41
CA GLU A 72 -6.52 10.19 -1.15
C GLU A 72 -5.90 11.27 -0.26
N GLU A 73 -6.57 12.41 -0.12
CA GLU A 73 -6.04 13.57 0.62
C GLU A 73 -5.48 13.23 2.00
N TRP A 74 -6.08 12.26 2.69
CA TRP A 74 -5.64 11.89 4.03
C TRP A 74 -4.42 10.97 4.06
N CYS A 75 -4.10 10.32 2.93
CA CYS A 75 -2.87 9.53 2.80
C CYS A 75 -2.53 9.34 1.32
N VAL A 76 -1.40 9.89 0.88
CA VAL A 76 -0.95 9.84 -0.50
C VAL A 76 0.40 9.16 -0.57
N PHE A 77 0.55 8.26 -1.54
CA PHE A 77 1.78 7.54 -1.85
C PHE A 77 2.34 8.05 -3.17
N GLU A 78 3.50 8.69 -3.11
CA GLU A 78 4.19 9.21 -4.30
C GLU A 78 5.41 8.34 -4.55
N PHE A 79 5.41 7.65 -5.69
CA PHE A 79 6.46 6.70 -6.05
C PHE A 79 7.41 7.30 -7.09
N ASN A 80 8.70 7.21 -6.84
CA ASN A 80 9.71 7.26 -7.89
C ASN A 80 10.46 5.94 -7.89
N LYS A 81 11.50 5.81 -8.71
CA LYS A 81 12.19 4.54 -8.90
C LYS A 81 12.69 3.90 -7.60
N GLU A 82 13.16 4.71 -6.66
CA GLU A 82 13.79 4.23 -5.44
C GLU A 82 13.00 4.53 -4.17
N GLU A 83 12.24 5.62 -4.18
CA GLU A 83 11.61 6.15 -2.98
C GLU A 83 10.11 6.28 -3.12
N CYS A 84 9.41 5.91 -2.05
CA CYS A 84 7.99 6.16 -1.89
C CYS A 84 7.82 7.15 -0.74
N GLU A 85 7.34 8.35 -1.05
CA GLU A 85 7.00 9.34 -0.03
C GLU A 85 5.55 9.17 0.38
N VAL A 86 5.34 8.98 1.68
CA VAL A 86 4.01 8.85 2.25
C VAL A 86 3.65 10.15 2.95
N THR A 87 2.59 10.80 2.49
CA THR A 87 2.15 12.10 3.01
C THR A 87 0.72 12.06 3.50
N THR A 88 0.39 12.93 4.44
CA THR A 88 -0.98 13.16 4.92
C THR A 88 -1.18 14.65 5.14
N LEU A 89 -2.22 15.24 4.59
CA LEU A 89 -2.58 16.65 4.77
C LEU A 89 -1.37 17.59 4.62
N ASN A 90 -0.55 17.37 3.58
CA ASN A 90 0.66 18.14 3.27
C ASN A 90 1.84 17.91 4.23
N ASN A 91 1.76 16.92 5.10
CA ASN A 91 2.87 16.53 5.97
C ASN A 91 3.44 15.20 5.53
N THR A 92 4.77 15.13 5.42
CA THR A 92 5.44 13.86 5.13
C THR A 92 5.43 12.98 6.37
N ILE A 93 4.90 11.75 6.23
CA ILE A 93 4.95 10.74 7.28
C ILE A 93 6.31 10.06 7.27
N CYS A 94 6.74 9.60 6.09
CA CYS A 94 7.99 8.88 5.91
C CYS A 94 8.34 8.79 4.44
N ILE A 95 9.59 8.43 4.15
CA ILE A 95 10.05 8.06 2.83
C ILE A 95 10.65 6.67 2.96
N VAL A 96 10.09 5.71 2.22
CA VAL A 96 10.47 4.30 2.29
C VAL A 96 10.85 3.77 0.90
N SER A 97 11.36 2.55 0.83
CA SER A 97 11.75 1.93 -0.43
C SER A 97 10.54 1.62 -1.30
N THR A 98 10.50 2.14 -2.51
CA THR A 98 9.47 1.81 -3.50
C THR A 98 9.46 0.31 -3.80
N LYS A 99 10.62 -0.30 -3.97
CA LYS A 99 10.73 -1.74 -4.24
C LYS A 99 10.11 -2.56 -3.12
N LYS A 100 10.34 -2.17 -1.87
CA LYS A 100 9.80 -2.89 -0.72
C LYS A 100 8.28 -2.76 -0.64
N VAL A 101 7.72 -1.58 -0.92
CA VAL A 101 6.27 -1.39 -1.00
C VAL A 101 5.70 -2.29 -2.10
N TYR A 102 6.34 -2.34 -3.26
CA TYR A 102 5.93 -3.18 -4.37
C TYR A 102 5.91 -4.66 -3.97
N GLU A 103 6.99 -5.15 -3.35
CA GLU A 103 7.09 -6.53 -2.87
C GLU A 103 5.98 -6.86 -1.88
N MET A 104 5.72 -5.97 -0.95
CA MET A 104 4.62 -6.10 0.02
C MET A 104 3.26 -6.23 -0.67
N LEU A 105 2.99 -5.39 -1.65
CA LEU A 105 1.71 -5.40 -2.36
C LEU A 105 1.53 -6.67 -3.20
N LEU A 106 2.62 -7.21 -3.76
CA LEU A 106 2.57 -8.50 -4.46
C LEU A 106 2.24 -9.64 -3.49
N GLU A 107 2.88 -9.67 -2.33
CA GLU A 107 2.59 -10.66 -1.30
C GLU A 107 1.15 -10.53 -0.78
N TRP A 108 0.70 -9.31 -0.58
CA TRP A 108 -0.67 -9.02 -0.18
C TRP A 108 -1.68 -9.55 -1.20
N ARG A 109 -1.42 -9.36 -2.49
CA ARG A 109 -2.31 -9.82 -3.55
C ARG A 109 -2.49 -11.33 -3.50
N VAL A 110 -1.41 -12.09 -3.28
CA VAL A 110 -1.46 -13.55 -3.14
C VAL A 110 -2.24 -13.93 -1.87
N TYR A 111 -1.88 -13.34 -0.75
CA TYR A 111 -2.56 -13.58 0.53
C TYR A 111 -4.06 -13.30 0.43
N PHE A 112 -4.41 -12.17 -0.16
CA PHE A 112 -5.80 -11.75 -0.29
C PHE A 112 -6.61 -12.73 -1.15
N ARG A 113 -6.05 -13.18 -2.27
CA ARG A 113 -6.71 -14.16 -3.14
C ARG A 113 -6.96 -15.48 -2.44
N GLU A 114 -5.99 -15.96 -1.68
CA GLU A 114 -6.09 -17.24 -0.99
C GLU A 114 -7.08 -17.24 0.15
N HIS A 115 -7.25 -16.11 0.83
CA HIS A 115 -8.01 -16.05 2.07
C HIS A 115 -9.35 -15.33 1.95
N PHE A 116 -9.50 -14.42 0.98
CA PHE A 116 -10.62 -13.50 0.95
C PHE A 116 -11.32 -13.37 -0.40
N GLU A 117 -10.95 -14.15 -1.40
CA GLU A 117 -11.49 -13.97 -2.74
C GLU A 117 -13.02 -14.08 -2.76
N ASP A 118 -13.58 -15.07 -2.07
CA ASP A 118 -15.04 -15.25 -1.98
C ASP A 118 -15.71 -14.05 -1.32
N TRP A 119 -15.12 -13.57 -0.25
CA TRP A 119 -15.63 -12.40 0.46
C TRP A 119 -15.55 -11.13 -0.39
N MET A 120 -14.47 -10.98 -1.16
CA MET A 120 -14.30 -9.88 -2.11
C MET A 120 -15.40 -9.92 -3.18
N ASN A 121 -15.70 -11.10 -3.69
CA ASN A 121 -16.76 -11.26 -4.69
C ASN A 121 -18.11 -10.84 -4.13
N ASP A 122 -18.41 -11.20 -2.89
CA ASP A 122 -19.63 -10.78 -2.21
C ASP A 122 -19.71 -9.26 -2.07
N LEU A 123 -18.57 -8.60 -1.73
CA LEU A 123 -18.51 -7.15 -1.62
C LEU A 123 -18.68 -6.45 -2.97
N TYR A 124 -18.18 -7.05 -4.04
CA TYR A 124 -18.22 -6.45 -5.36
C TYR A 124 -19.50 -6.74 -6.15
N CYS A 125 -20.35 -7.60 -5.62
CA CYS A 125 -21.62 -7.94 -6.25
C CYS A 125 -22.78 -6.99 -5.89
N PHE A 126 -22.49 -5.90 -5.24
CA PHE A 126 -23.50 -4.90 -4.91
C PHE A 126 -23.88 -4.03 -6.09
#